data_442c4cb95b202120f7cb753acbbd097e
#
_entry.id   442c4cb95b202120f7cb753acbbd097e
#
_cell.length_a   1.000
_cell.length_b   1.000
_cell.length_c   1.000
_cell.angle_alpha   90.00
_cell.angle_beta   90.00
_cell.angle_gamma   90.00
#
_symmetry.space_group_name_H-M   'P 1'
#
loop_
_entity.id
_entity.type
_entity.pdbx_description
1 polymer ?
#
loop_
_entity_poly.entity_id
_entity_poly.type
_entity_poly.pdbx_seq_one_letter_code
_entity_poly.pdbx_strand_id
1 'polypeptide(L)'
;MSQLLPHNSFLGLIDPNASPRASRLKRPSPIPMQLTERDEAIITRCWEDKLMSTSDLHALFFGAKARCVARLRTLYSNHYLDRYLFPVQTPYRGATEALYTIGTKGSHVVSLRLDQSLNYVAMKRREFNARTHDPSFLLTFRHLRAVIATRLRFEQAFNRSDTWQMLGWIPERLLEDQFVVNTDGTVKRVKLRPDGFFQYQHTPSGHTYSAFVEADLGTMSHAQVVAKANRYLHYFQTDLPQRRFGTRWFRVLLITTSDQRATHLWQTLSRLTHSLFWITSFEAIHQQQWLDAPIWLKVGHDGRHSLVNERQGLGDRG
;
A
#
# COMPACT_ATOMS: atom_id res chain seq x y z
N MET A 1 -11.72 -14.13 -14.47
CA MET A 1 -10.93 -12.93 -14.04
C MET A 1 -11.21 -12.43 -12.61
N SER A 2 -11.85 -13.22 -11.73
CA SER A 2 -12.30 -12.78 -10.39
C SER A 2 -11.52 -13.38 -9.21
N GLN A 3 -10.36 -14.02 -9.44
CA GLN A 3 -9.61 -14.72 -8.38
C GLN A 3 -8.35 -14.00 -7.89
N LEU A 4 -8.13 -12.73 -8.25
CA LEU A 4 -6.85 -12.05 -8.09
C LEU A 4 -6.52 -11.56 -6.67
N LEU A 5 -7.46 -11.57 -5.73
CA LEU A 5 -7.20 -11.17 -4.34
C LEU A 5 -8.09 -12.00 -3.39
N PRO A 6 -7.62 -13.07 -2.77
CA PRO A 6 -8.45 -13.95 -1.93
C PRO A 6 -9.10 -13.25 -0.72
N HIS A 7 -8.55 -12.12 -0.25
CA HIS A 7 -9.17 -11.29 0.79
C HIS A 7 -10.12 -10.21 0.25
N ASN A 8 -10.29 -10.10 -1.06
CA ASN A 8 -11.15 -9.13 -1.72
C ASN A 8 -12.29 -9.80 -2.51
N SER A 9 -12.77 -10.95 -2.07
CA SER A 9 -13.90 -11.66 -2.69
C SER A 9 -15.14 -10.78 -2.90
N PHE A 10 -15.31 -9.73 -2.07
CA PHE A 10 -16.41 -8.79 -2.21
C PHE A 10 -16.25 -7.78 -3.36
N LEU A 11 -15.03 -7.58 -3.91
CA LEU A 11 -14.82 -6.63 -5.02
C LEU A 11 -15.60 -7.03 -6.28
N GLY A 12 -15.73 -8.34 -6.53
CA GLY A 12 -16.54 -8.87 -7.63
C GLY A 12 -18.05 -8.69 -7.41
N LEU A 13 -18.50 -8.42 -6.19
CA LEU A 13 -19.89 -8.22 -5.83
C LEU A 13 -20.30 -6.74 -5.85
N ILE A 14 -19.34 -5.82 -5.93
CA ILE A 14 -19.60 -4.37 -5.93
C ILE A 14 -20.26 -4.01 -7.27
N ASP A 15 -21.32 -3.22 -7.21
CA ASP A 15 -21.89 -2.57 -8.38
C ASP A 15 -20.83 -1.68 -9.02
N PRO A 16 -20.45 -1.90 -10.29
CA PRO A 16 -19.40 -1.15 -10.96
C PRO A 16 -19.71 0.34 -11.11
N ASN A 17 -20.99 0.72 -11.03
CA ASN A 17 -21.45 2.11 -11.10
C ASN A 17 -21.72 2.72 -9.73
N ALA A 18 -21.42 1.98 -8.64
CA ALA A 18 -21.69 2.46 -7.29
C ALA A 18 -20.51 3.24 -6.72
N SER A 19 -20.82 4.37 -6.12
CA SER A 19 -19.91 5.04 -5.20
C SER A 19 -20.08 4.50 -3.78
N PRO A 20 -19.02 4.47 -2.95
CA PRO A 20 -19.16 4.13 -1.55
C PRO A 20 -20.11 5.13 -0.88
N ARG A 21 -21.02 4.61 -0.11
CA ARG A 21 -21.96 5.44 0.65
C ARG A 21 -21.54 5.50 2.09
N ALA A 22 -21.57 6.69 2.67
CA ALA A 22 -21.62 6.82 4.12
C ALA A 22 -22.77 5.95 4.63
N SER A 23 -22.58 5.27 5.76
CA SER A 23 -23.61 4.38 6.29
C SER A 23 -24.94 5.14 6.38
N ARG A 24 -25.99 4.61 5.72
CA ARG A 24 -27.36 5.17 5.80
C ARG A 24 -27.95 5.09 7.21
N LEU A 25 -27.39 4.23 8.04
CA LEU A 25 -27.80 4.16 9.44
C LEU A 25 -27.30 5.43 10.14
N LYS A 26 -28.22 6.10 10.82
CA LYS A 26 -27.88 7.21 11.72
C LYS A 26 -26.74 6.74 12.63
N ARG A 27 -25.70 7.57 12.74
CA ARG A 27 -24.59 7.28 13.66
C ARG A 27 -25.18 7.08 15.07
N PRO A 28 -24.86 5.96 15.75
CA PRO A 28 -25.34 5.77 17.12
C PRO A 28 -24.84 6.90 18.04
N SER A 29 -25.55 7.14 19.13
CA SER A 29 -25.09 8.06 20.16
C SER A 29 -23.71 7.64 20.65
N PRO A 30 -22.85 8.62 21.01
CA PRO A 30 -21.55 8.33 21.58
C PRO A 30 -21.68 7.40 22.79
N ILE A 31 -20.77 6.45 22.88
CA ILE A 31 -20.68 5.51 24.00
C ILE A 31 -19.49 5.95 24.86
N PRO A 32 -19.61 6.13 26.16
CA PRO A 32 -18.48 6.45 27.03
C PRO A 32 -17.35 5.47 26.79
N MET A 33 -16.15 5.98 26.51
CA MET A 33 -14.97 5.17 26.24
C MET A 33 -13.70 5.91 26.61
N GLN A 34 -12.69 5.15 26.95
CA GLN A 34 -11.31 5.59 27.03
C GLN A 34 -10.55 5.00 25.83
N LEU A 35 -9.75 5.83 25.15
CA LEU A 35 -8.86 5.37 24.11
C LEU A 35 -7.76 4.50 24.72
N THR A 36 -7.46 3.41 24.02
CA THR A 36 -6.33 2.55 24.32
C THR A 36 -5.27 2.73 23.23
N GLU A 37 -4.03 2.32 23.49
CA GLU A 37 -2.95 2.34 22.50
C GLU A 37 -3.33 1.59 21.21
N ARG A 38 -4.06 0.47 21.34
CA ARG A 38 -4.58 -0.28 20.18
C ARG A 38 -5.58 0.55 19.37
N ASP A 39 -6.41 1.36 19.99
CA ASP A 39 -7.35 2.23 19.27
C ASP A 39 -6.62 3.31 18.49
N GLU A 40 -5.61 3.89 19.08
CA GLU A 40 -4.75 4.87 18.41
C GLU A 40 -4.02 4.24 17.22
N ALA A 41 -3.53 3.01 17.37
CA ALA A 41 -2.92 2.27 16.28
C ALA A 41 -3.94 1.97 15.14
N ILE A 42 -5.17 1.58 15.47
CA ILE A 42 -6.27 1.39 14.50
C ILE A 42 -6.56 2.70 13.75
N ILE A 43 -6.69 3.81 14.47
CA ILE A 43 -7.00 5.12 13.90
C ILE A 43 -5.86 5.56 12.97
N THR A 44 -4.62 5.42 13.42
CA THR A 44 -3.42 5.73 12.64
C THR A 44 -3.37 4.87 11.37
N ARG A 45 -3.64 3.58 11.48
CA ARG A 45 -3.67 2.67 10.33
C ARG A 45 -4.76 3.05 9.31
N CYS A 46 -5.95 3.43 9.77
CA CYS A 46 -7.00 3.95 8.91
C CYS A 46 -6.62 5.29 8.24
N TRP A 47 -5.73 6.07 8.85
CA TRP A 47 -5.16 7.24 8.21
C TRP A 47 -4.14 6.87 7.13
N GLU A 48 -3.18 6.04 7.45
CA GLU A 48 -2.09 5.63 6.55
C GLU A 48 -2.64 4.98 5.27
N ASP A 49 -3.48 3.98 5.44
CA ASP A 49 -4.04 3.17 4.35
C ASP A 49 -5.34 3.73 3.79
N LYS A 50 -5.79 4.89 4.25
CA LYS A 50 -6.98 5.65 3.81
C LYS A 50 -8.31 4.94 4.07
N LEU A 51 -8.43 3.65 3.80
CA LEU A 51 -9.69 2.90 3.90
C LEU A 51 -9.44 1.42 4.23
N MET A 52 -9.70 1.02 5.46
CA MET A 52 -9.47 -0.34 5.96
C MET A 52 -10.79 -1.10 6.13
N SER A 53 -10.82 -2.36 5.74
CA SER A 53 -11.99 -3.21 5.99
C SER A 53 -12.02 -3.76 7.42
N THR A 54 -13.21 -4.24 7.84
CA THR A 54 -13.34 -4.94 9.12
C THR A 54 -12.40 -6.15 9.19
N SER A 55 -12.24 -6.89 8.09
CA SER A 55 -11.37 -8.06 8.02
C SER A 55 -9.88 -7.69 8.13
N ASP A 56 -9.46 -6.59 7.50
CA ASP A 56 -8.07 -6.10 7.62
C ASP A 56 -7.76 -5.72 9.07
N LEU A 57 -8.65 -4.94 9.70
CA LEU A 57 -8.48 -4.48 11.08
C LEU A 57 -8.56 -5.65 12.08
N HIS A 58 -9.42 -6.64 11.81
CA HIS A 58 -9.45 -7.86 12.61
C HIS A 58 -8.13 -8.62 12.53
N ALA A 59 -7.59 -8.82 11.33
CA ALA A 59 -6.34 -9.55 11.13
C ALA A 59 -5.13 -8.88 11.81
N LEU A 60 -5.13 -7.54 11.89
CA LEU A 60 -4.02 -6.78 12.48
C LEU A 60 -4.11 -6.62 14.00
N PHE A 61 -5.32 -6.45 14.54
CA PHE A 61 -5.47 -5.92 15.91
C PHE A 61 -6.29 -6.80 16.86
N PHE A 62 -6.96 -7.86 16.36
CA PHE A 62 -7.88 -8.63 17.18
C PHE A 62 -7.77 -10.13 16.96
N GLY A 63 -7.80 -10.90 18.04
CA GLY A 63 -7.92 -12.34 17.98
C GLY A 63 -9.34 -12.86 17.72
N ALA A 64 -10.38 -12.01 17.92
CA ALA A 64 -11.78 -12.41 17.73
C ALA A 64 -12.57 -11.35 16.96
N LYS A 65 -13.25 -11.77 15.88
CA LYS A 65 -14.02 -10.89 15.00
C LYS A 65 -15.12 -10.11 15.74
N ALA A 66 -15.80 -10.75 16.69
CA ALA A 66 -16.87 -10.09 17.46
C ALA A 66 -16.33 -8.90 18.27
N ARG A 67 -15.15 -9.05 18.91
CA ARG A 67 -14.48 -7.96 19.64
C ARG A 67 -14.06 -6.83 18.70
N CYS A 68 -13.56 -7.16 17.51
CA CYS A 68 -13.22 -6.19 16.47
C CYS A 68 -14.46 -5.36 16.09
N VAL A 69 -15.54 -6.00 15.68
CA VAL A 69 -16.78 -5.33 15.28
C VAL A 69 -17.34 -4.43 16.38
N ALA A 70 -17.38 -4.91 17.63
CA ALA A 70 -17.84 -4.13 18.78
C ALA A 70 -16.98 -2.88 18.99
N ARG A 71 -15.64 -3.02 18.96
CA ARG A 71 -14.73 -1.87 19.16
C ARG A 71 -14.79 -0.88 18.02
N LEU A 72 -14.83 -1.34 16.77
CA LEU A 72 -14.97 -0.46 15.60
C LEU A 72 -16.31 0.31 15.63
N ARG A 73 -17.40 -0.32 16.10
CA ARG A 73 -18.68 0.36 16.35
C ARG A 73 -18.52 1.49 17.38
N THR A 74 -17.83 1.25 18.50
CA THR A 74 -17.56 2.25 19.52
C THR A 74 -16.73 3.41 18.98
N LEU A 75 -15.64 3.14 18.25
CA LEU A 75 -14.80 4.16 17.62
C LEU A 75 -15.59 4.98 16.59
N TYR A 76 -16.46 4.33 15.80
CA TYR A 76 -17.35 5.00 14.86
C TYR A 76 -18.36 5.87 15.57
N SER A 77 -19.05 5.40 16.61
CA SER A 77 -20.04 6.16 17.38
C SER A 77 -19.45 7.42 17.99
N ASN A 78 -18.19 7.37 18.41
CA ASN A 78 -17.45 8.46 19.03
C ASN A 78 -16.71 9.39 18.05
N HIS A 79 -16.94 9.27 16.74
CA HIS A 79 -16.30 10.08 15.69
C HIS A 79 -14.78 9.93 15.54
N TYR A 80 -14.19 8.86 16.06
CA TYR A 80 -12.80 8.54 15.80
C TYR A 80 -12.61 7.91 14.41
N LEU A 81 -13.60 7.16 13.94
CA LEU A 81 -13.68 6.59 12.59
C LEU A 81 -14.93 7.06 11.85
N ASP A 82 -14.82 7.19 10.54
CA ASP A 82 -15.94 7.24 9.60
C ASP A 82 -16.11 5.86 8.96
N ARG A 83 -17.34 5.52 8.53
CA ARG A 83 -17.68 4.20 8.00
C ARG A 83 -18.37 4.32 6.65
N TYR A 84 -17.93 3.48 5.71
CA TYR A 84 -18.47 3.38 4.37
C TYR A 84 -18.92 1.95 4.06
N LEU A 85 -19.91 1.84 3.18
CA LEU A 85 -20.43 0.58 2.65
C LEU A 85 -20.55 0.73 1.14
N PHE A 86 -20.12 -0.28 0.38
CA PHE A 86 -20.42 -0.35 -1.04
C PHE A 86 -21.69 -1.14 -1.27
N PRO A 87 -22.60 -0.66 -2.12
CA PRO A 87 -23.71 -1.45 -2.61
C PRO A 87 -23.19 -2.68 -3.36
N VAL A 88 -23.89 -3.81 -3.24
CA VAL A 88 -23.62 -5.02 -4.02
C VAL A 88 -24.54 -5.10 -5.23
N GLN A 89 -24.09 -5.76 -6.29
CA GLN A 89 -24.87 -5.98 -7.50
C GLN A 89 -26.07 -6.90 -7.26
N THR A 90 -27.15 -6.68 -7.99
CA THR A 90 -28.22 -7.68 -8.11
C THR A 90 -27.68 -8.94 -8.84
N PRO A 91 -28.04 -10.17 -8.41
CA PRO A 91 -29.12 -10.49 -7.46
C PRO A 91 -28.74 -10.45 -5.98
N TYR A 92 -27.50 -10.06 -5.65
CA TYR A 92 -27.04 -9.99 -4.27
C TYR A 92 -27.72 -8.83 -3.53
N ARG A 93 -28.20 -9.10 -2.32
CA ARG A 93 -28.83 -8.09 -1.46
C ARG A 93 -27.87 -7.69 -0.35
N GLY A 94 -27.87 -6.40 0.01
CA GLY A 94 -27.12 -5.89 1.14
C GLY A 94 -25.96 -4.96 0.71
N ALA A 95 -24.90 -5.01 1.49
CA ALA A 95 -23.69 -4.24 1.26
C ALA A 95 -22.47 -5.09 1.58
N THR A 96 -21.31 -4.65 1.07
CA THR A 96 -20.01 -5.21 1.45
C THR A 96 -19.78 -5.09 2.95
N GLU A 97 -18.72 -5.72 3.45
CA GLU A 97 -18.26 -5.45 4.81
C GLU A 97 -17.95 -3.96 5.00
N ALA A 98 -18.05 -3.50 6.24
CA ALA A 98 -17.80 -2.11 6.56
C ALA A 98 -16.33 -1.75 6.35
N LEU A 99 -16.13 -0.58 5.75
CA LEU A 99 -14.85 0.05 5.48
C LEU A 99 -14.70 1.29 6.36
N TYR A 100 -13.53 1.50 6.92
CA TYR A 100 -13.27 2.55 7.88
C TYR A 100 -12.15 3.47 7.41
N THR A 101 -12.35 4.76 7.59
CA THR A 101 -11.34 5.81 7.50
C THR A 101 -11.38 6.66 8.79
N ILE A 102 -10.45 7.59 8.95
CA ILE A 102 -10.45 8.44 10.14
C ILE A 102 -11.68 9.38 10.16
N GLY A 103 -12.27 9.51 11.33
CA GLY A 103 -13.28 10.51 11.63
C GLY A 103 -12.68 11.85 12.10
N THR A 104 -13.56 12.78 12.49
CA THR A 104 -13.12 14.12 12.95
C THR A 104 -12.22 14.05 14.17
N LYS A 105 -12.60 13.31 15.21
CA LYS A 105 -11.76 13.11 16.40
C LYS A 105 -10.51 12.28 16.10
N GLY A 106 -10.56 11.35 15.14
CA GLY A 106 -9.40 10.60 14.71
C GLY A 106 -8.30 11.48 14.12
N SER A 107 -8.64 12.63 13.53
CA SER A 107 -7.65 13.57 13.03
C SER A 107 -6.74 14.13 14.13
N HIS A 108 -7.26 14.34 15.34
CA HIS A 108 -6.47 14.80 16.49
C HIS A 108 -5.50 13.70 16.96
N VAL A 109 -5.98 12.45 17.01
CA VAL A 109 -5.13 11.31 17.41
C VAL A 109 -3.96 11.16 16.45
N VAL A 110 -4.23 11.20 15.13
CA VAL A 110 -3.20 11.11 14.10
C VAL A 110 -2.22 12.26 14.17
N SER A 111 -2.72 13.50 14.34
CA SER A 111 -1.89 14.70 14.47
C SER A 111 -0.87 14.56 15.61
N LEU A 112 -1.30 14.11 16.77
CA LEU A 112 -0.44 13.93 17.94
C LEU A 112 0.54 12.75 17.75
N ARG A 113 0.05 11.61 17.23
CA ARG A 113 0.84 10.39 17.15
C ARG A 113 1.92 10.44 16.05
N LEU A 114 1.66 11.15 14.95
CA LEU A 114 2.57 11.24 13.81
C LEU A 114 3.28 12.60 13.70
N ASP A 115 3.13 13.46 14.70
CA ASP A 115 3.65 14.84 14.69
C ASP A 115 3.29 15.59 13.39
N GLN A 116 2.03 15.45 12.96
CA GLN A 116 1.50 16.11 11.78
C GLN A 116 0.60 17.27 12.14
N SER A 117 0.65 18.35 11.37
CA SER A 117 -0.29 19.45 11.56
C SER A 117 -1.74 18.94 11.50
N LEU A 118 -2.57 19.30 12.51
CA LEU A 118 -3.98 18.95 12.53
C LEU A 118 -4.72 19.46 11.29
N ASN A 119 -4.39 20.66 10.82
CA ASN A 119 -4.97 21.23 9.61
C ASN A 119 -4.67 20.37 8.39
N TYR A 120 -3.43 19.89 8.27
CA TYR A 120 -3.03 18.98 7.19
C TYR A 120 -3.82 17.66 7.25
N VAL A 121 -3.88 17.02 8.41
CA VAL A 121 -4.63 15.77 8.61
C VAL A 121 -6.11 15.96 8.29
N ALA A 122 -6.73 17.02 8.79
CA ALA A 122 -8.13 17.33 8.56
C ALA A 122 -8.42 17.66 7.08
N MET A 123 -7.51 18.38 6.41
CA MET A 123 -7.59 18.66 4.98
C MET A 123 -7.56 17.37 4.18
N LYS A 124 -6.58 16.49 4.42
CA LYS A 124 -6.44 15.21 3.71
C LYS A 124 -7.62 14.27 3.95
N ARG A 125 -8.21 14.28 5.16
CA ARG A 125 -9.45 13.56 5.44
C ARG A 125 -10.61 14.07 4.57
N ARG A 126 -10.80 15.41 4.51
CA ARG A 126 -11.86 16.02 3.68
C ARG A 126 -11.67 15.74 2.20
N GLU A 127 -10.45 15.86 1.68
CA GLU A 127 -10.11 15.52 0.28
C GLU A 127 -10.46 14.06 -0.03
N PHE A 128 -10.11 13.13 0.86
CA PHE A 128 -10.43 11.72 0.67
C PHE A 128 -11.95 11.49 0.68
N ASN A 129 -12.67 12.04 1.66
CA ASN A 129 -14.12 11.89 1.76
C ASN A 129 -14.84 12.48 0.54
N ALA A 130 -14.39 13.64 0.03
CA ALA A 130 -14.96 14.22 -1.20
C ALA A 130 -14.77 13.30 -2.41
N ARG A 131 -13.58 12.68 -2.56
CA ARG A 131 -13.29 11.74 -3.66
C ARG A 131 -14.15 10.48 -3.60
N THR A 132 -14.62 10.03 -2.45
CA THR A 132 -15.49 8.85 -2.35
C THR A 132 -16.84 9.03 -3.04
N HIS A 133 -17.23 10.25 -3.37
CA HIS A 133 -18.43 10.58 -4.12
C HIS A 133 -18.20 10.67 -5.64
N ASP A 134 -16.94 10.59 -6.09
CA ASP A 134 -16.59 10.61 -7.50
C ASP A 134 -16.92 9.25 -8.15
N PRO A 135 -17.59 9.21 -9.31
CA PRO A 135 -17.89 7.96 -10.02
C PRO A 135 -16.63 7.14 -10.35
N SER A 136 -15.48 7.78 -10.56
CA SER A 136 -14.19 7.09 -10.81
C SER A 136 -13.58 6.45 -9.57
N PHE A 137 -14.15 6.68 -8.38
CA PHE A 137 -13.58 6.20 -7.12
C PHE A 137 -13.39 4.69 -7.08
N LEU A 138 -14.22 3.92 -7.80
CA LEU A 138 -14.10 2.46 -7.82
C LEU A 138 -12.73 2.00 -8.37
N LEU A 139 -12.19 2.69 -9.39
CA LEU A 139 -10.85 2.39 -9.92
C LEU A 139 -9.78 2.71 -8.86
N THR A 140 -9.87 3.87 -8.24
CA THR A 140 -9.01 4.26 -7.12
C THR A 140 -9.11 3.28 -5.96
N PHE A 141 -10.32 2.83 -5.65
CA PHE A 141 -10.57 1.87 -4.58
C PHE A 141 -9.93 0.50 -4.84
N ARG A 142 -10.03 -0.02 -6.08
CA ARG A 142 -9.37 -1.29 -6.46
C ARG A 142 -7.85 -1.19 -6.27
N HIS A 143 -7.25 -0.11 -6.73
CA HIS A 143 -5.82 0.12 -6.55
C HIS A 143 -5.45 0.22 -5.06
N LEU A 144 -6.18 1.02 -4.30
CA LEU A 144 -5.98 1.16 -2.85
C LEU A 144 -6.05 -0.20 -2.13
N ARG A 145 -7.04 -1.05 -2.49
CA ARG A 145 -7.16 -2.40 -1.91
C ARG A 145 -5.98 -3.31 -2.27
N ALA A 146 -5.45 -3.19 -3.49
CA ALA A 146 -4.25 -3.94 -3.91
C ALA A 146 -3.02 -3.52 -3.09
N VAL A 147 -2.82 -2.21 -2.89
CA VAL A 147 -1.72 -1.68 -2.05
C VAL A 147 -1.85 -2.17 -0.61
N ILE A 148 -3.05 -2.08 -0.02
CA ILE A 148 -3.30 -2.55 1.36
C ILE A 148 -3.02 -4.05 1.49
N ALA A 149 -3.55 -4.86 0.56
CA ALA A 149 -3.32 -6.30 0.56
C ALA A 149 -1.83 -6.64 0.44
N THR A 150 -1.09 -5.93 -0.40
CA THR A 150 0.36 -6.06 -0.53
C THR A 150 1.06 -5.75 0.79
N ARG A 151 0.79 -4.59 1.39
CA ARG A 151 1.36 -4.21 2.69
C ARG A 151 1.10 -5.27 3.76
N LEU A 152 -0.14 -5.74 3.89
CA LEU A 152 -0.52 -6.78 4.86
C LEU A 152 0.26 -8.08 4.64
N ARG A 153 0.46 -8.47 3.37
CA ARG A 153 1.24 -9.68 3.05
C ARG A 153 2.71 -9.53 3.40
N PHE A 154 3.28 -8.36 3.15
CA PHE A 154 4.67 -8.08 3.54
C PHE A 154 4.82 -8.09 5.05
N GLU A 155 3.99 -7.36 5.79
CA GLU A 155 4.01 -7.34 7.25
C GLU A 155 3.86 -8.76 7.84
N GLN A 156 2.93 -9.57 7.31
CA GLN A 156 2.73 -10.95 7.76
C GLN A 156 3.95 -11.86 7.49
N ALA A 157 4.60 -11.71 6.33
CA ALA A 157 5.76 -12.52 5.97
C ALA A 157 6.97 -12.18 6.84
N PHE A 158 7.26 -10.91 7.03
CA PHE A 158 8.36 -10.47 7.92
C PHE A 158 8.10 -10.82 9.39
N ASN A 159 6.85 -10.71 9.87
CA ASN A 159 6.48 -11.10 11.24
C ASN A 159 6.61 -12.61 11.51
N ARG A 160 6.67 -13.44 10.47
CA ARG A 160 6.90 -14.89 10.59
C ARG A 160 8.34 -15.30 10.39
N SER A 161 9.20 -14.39 10.02
CA SER A 161 10.61 -14.65 9.79
C SER A 161 11.41 -14.43 11.07
N ASP A 162 12.27 -15.39 11.41
CA ASP A 162 13.19 -15.27 12.55
C ASP A 162 14.47 -14.50 12.19
N THR A 163 14.76 -14.36 10.89
CA THR A 163 16.00 -13.78 10.38
C THR A 163 15.83 -12.45 9.68
N TRP A 164 14.60 -12.10 9.33
CA TRP A 164 14.30 -10.84 8.62
C TRP A 164 13.19 -10.08 9.32
N GLN A 165 13.38 -8.79 9.50
CA GLN A 165 12.37 -7.90 10.09
C GLN A 165 12.07 -6.71 9.20
N MET A 166 10.83 -6.27 9.17
CA MET A 166 10.45 -5.01 8.58
C MET A 166 10.64 -3.90 9.61
N LEU A 167 11.43 -2.89 9.29
CA LEU A 167 11.72 -1.78 10.19
C LEU A 167 10.59 -0.74 10.21
N GLY A 168 9.81 -0.66 9.13
CA GLY A 168 8.70 0.27 9.02
C GLY A 168 8.14 0.35 7.61
N TRP A 169 6.96 0.94 7.49
CA TRP A 169 6.28 1.20 6.21
C TRP A 169 5.87 2.66 6.14
N ILE A 170 6.26 3.34 5.06
CA ILE A 170 5.82 4.70 4.76
C ILE A 170 4.75 4.62 3.67
N PRO A 171 3.51 5.07 3.95
CA PRO A 171 2.40 4.97 2.99
C PRO A 171 2.47 6.06 1.91
N GLU A 172 1.82 5.83 0.77
CA GLU A 172 1.73 6.71 -0.39
C GLU A 172 1.52 8.19 -0.03
N ARG A 173 0.64 8.48 0.94
CA ARG A 173 0.31 9.87 1.29
C ARG A 173 1.47 10.65 1.93
N LEU A 174 2.51 9.96 2.37
CA LEU A 174 3.74 10.56 2.90
C LEU A 174 4.93 10.41 1.93
N LEU A 175 4.71 9.87 0.72
CA LEU A 175 5.73 9.52 -0.26
C LEU A 175 5.65 10.36 -1.54
N GLU A 176 5.49 11.66 -1.42
CA GLU A 176 5.55 12.51 -2.61
C GLU A 176 6.85 13.30 -2.64
N ASP A 177 7.63 13.12 -3.71
CA ASP A 177 8.82 13.89 -3.99
C ASP A 177 8.71 14.62 -5.33
N GLN A 178 9.28 15.82 -5.37
CA GLN A 178 9.41 16.60 -6.58
C GLN A 178 10.90 16.94 -6.80
N PHE A 179 11.38 16.70 -7.99
CA PHE A 179 12.76 16.99 -8.39
C PHE A 179 12.81 17.47 -9.83
N VAL A 180 13.94 17.99 -10.21
CA VAL A 180 14.18 18.55 -11.54
C VAL A 180 15.03 17.57 -12.34
N VAL A 181 14.62 17.32 -13.58
CA VAL A 181 15.38 16.54 -14.56
C VAL A 181 15.72 17.45 -15.71
N ASN A 182 16.99 17.44 -16.10
CA ASN A 182 17.45 18.11 -17.31
C ASN A 182 17.66 17.05 -18.40
N THR A 183 16.87 17.12 -19.47
CA THR A 183 17.02 16.23 -20.63
C THR A 183 17.20 17.11 -21.85
N ASP A 184 18.37 17.00 -22.49
CA ASP A 184 18.72 17.74 -23.72
C ASP A 184 18.48 19.26 -23.60
N GLY A 185 18.90 19.85 -22.49
CA GLY A 185 18.72 21.27 -22.22
C GLY A 185 17.32 21.68 -21.76
N THR A 186 16.36 20.75 -21.76
CA THR A 186 15.00 21.00 -21.27
C THR A 186 14.88 20.63 -19.80
N VAL A 187 14.61 21.62 -18.97
CA VAL A 187 14.41 21.46 -17.52
C VAL A 187 12.95 21.12 -17.24
N LYS A 188 12.68 19.93 -16.68
CA LYS A 188 11.33 19.49 -16.32
C LYS A 188 11.24 19.17 -14.83
N ARG A 189 10.18 19.67 -14.20
CA ARG A 189 9.83 19.24 -12.84
C ARG A 189 9.12 17.89 -12.91
N VAL A 190 9.65 16.90 -12.20
CA VAL A 190 9.15 15.53 -12.15
C VAL A 190 8.61 15.26 -10.76
N LYS A 191 7.46 14.60 -10.69
CA LYS A 191 6.84 14.16 -9.45
C LYS A 191 6.91 12.63 -9.38
N LEU A 192 7.43 12.12 -8.27
CA LEU A 192 7.42 10.70 -7.93
C LEU A 192 6.51 10.49 -6.72
N ARG A 193 5.60 9.55 -6.84
CA ARG A 193 4.65 9.18 -5.78
C ARG A 193 4.47 7.67 -5.78
N PRO A 194 5.32 6.96 -5.02
CA PRO A 194 5.22 5.51 -4.83
C PRO A 194 3.97 5.12 -4.04
N ASP A 195 3.51 3.89 -4.22
CA ASP A 195 2.40 3.33 -3.45
C ASP A 195 2.78 2.98 -2.01
N GLY A 196 4.07 2.68 -1.78
CA GLY A 196 4.64 2.43 -0.48
C GLY A 196 6.17 2.44 -0.51
N PHE A 197 6.75 2.61 0.66
CA PHE A 197 8.19 2.43 0.89
C PHE A 197 8.37 1.68 2.20
N PHE A 198 9.32 0.76 2.26
CA PHE A 198 9.69 0.10 3.50
C PHE A 198 11.19 -0.20 3.55
N GLN A 199 11.68 -0.34 4.78
CA GLN A 199 13.01 -0.87 5.04
C GLN A 199 12.88 -2.21 5.75
N TYR A 200 13.78 -3.12 5.43
CA TYR A 200 13.87 -4.42 6.06
C TYR A 200 15.32 -4.79 6.33
N GLN A 201 15.53 -5.54 7.40
CA GLN A 201 16.84 -5.84 7.92
C GLN A 201 17.02 -7.34 8.09
N HIS A 202 18.20 -7.80 7.72
CA HIS A 202 18.68 -9.13 8.09
C HIS A 202 19.19 -9.07 9.51
N THR A 203 18.43 -9.64 10.45
CA THR A 203 18.68 -9.53 11.89
C THR A 203 20.08 -10.00 12.30
N PRO A 204 20.61 -11.16 11.79
CA PRO A 204 21.93 -11.62 12.18
C PRO A 204 23.09 -10.72 11.73
N SER A 205 23.01 -10.07 10.57
CA SER A 205 24.10 -9.23 10.06
C SER A 205 23.89 -7.74 10.28
N GLY A 206 22.68 -7.32 10.64
CA GLY A 206 22.31 -5.91 10.75
C GLY A 206 22.17 -5.17 9.40
N HIS A 207 22.39 -5.83 8.26
CA HIS A 207 22.27 -5.20 6.95
C HIS A 207 20.83 -4.79 6.66
N THR A 208 20.66 -3.53 6.26
CA THR A 208 19.35 -2.95 5.96
C THR A 208 19.19 -2.73 4.45
N TYR A 209 18.03 -3.08 3.95
CA TYR A 209 17.63 -2.90 2.57
C TYR A 209 16.41 -1.98 2.49
N SER A 210 16.27 -1.27 1.38
CA SER A 210 15.20 -0.31 1.14
C SER A 210 14.44 -0.65 -0.13
N ALA A 211 13.12 -0.56 -0.10
CA ALA A 211 12.30 -0.86 -1.26
C ALA A 211 11.10 0.09 -1.39
N PHE A 212 10.89 0.60 -2.58
CA PHE A 212 9.62 1.16 -3.01
C PHE A 212 8.71 0.06 -3.51
N VAL A 213 7.41 0.22 -3.30
CA VAL A 213 6.38 -0.73 -3.73
C VAL A 213 5.44 -0.05 -4.70
N GLU A 214 5.11 -0.77 -5.78
CA GLU A 214 4.17 -0.37 -6.82
C GLU A 214 3.21 -1.50 -7.14
N ALA A 215 1.91 -1.25 -6.98
CA ALA A 215 0.84 -2.19 -7.30
C ALA A 215 0.29 -1.88 -8.71
N ASP A 216 0.58 -2.75 -9.68
CA ASP A 216 0.09 -2.62 -11.04
C ASP A 216 -1.15 -3.51 -11.28
N LEU A 217 -2.30 -2.89 -11.48
CA LEU A 217 -3.55 -3.58 -11.80
C LEU A 217 -3.73 -3.91 -13.29
N GLY A 218 -2.68 -3.80 -14.08
CA GLY A 218 -2.74 -4.09 -15.51
C GLY A 218 -3.35 -2.97 -16.36
N THR A 219 -3.59 -1.79 -15.78
CA THR A 219 -4.23 -0.66 -16.46
C THR A 219 -3.24 0.28 -17.16
N MET A 220 -1.95 0.18 -16.81
CA MET A 220 -0.93 1.02 -17.43
C MET A 220 -0.54 0.50 -18.82
N SER A 221 -0.50 1.42 -19.79
CA SER A 221 0.09 1.16 -21.09
C SER A 221 1.62 0.99 -21.00
N HIS A 222 2.22 0.41 -22.03
CA HIS A 222 3.67 0.25 -22.15
C HIS A 222 4.43 1.60 -21.95
N ALA A 223 3.97 2.66 -22.60
CA ALA A 223 4.56 3.99 -22.48
C ALA A 223 4.47 4.55 -21.04
N GLN A 224 3.37 4.30 -20.35
CA GLN A 224 3.20 4.72 -18.95
C GLN A 224 4.14 3.95 -18.01
N VAL A 225 4.37 2.65 -18.24
CA VAL A 225 5.32 1.84 -17.49
C VAL A 225 6.75 2.39 -17.67
N VAL A 226 7.17 2.64 -18.92
CA VAL A 226 8.48 3.21 -19.23
C VAL A 226 8.64 4.61 -18.60
N ALA A 227 7.62 5.47 -18.72
CA ALA A 227 7.66 6.79 -18.10
C ALA A 227 7.77 6.73 -16.57
N LYS A 228 7.11 5.76 -15.93
CA LYS A 228 7.20 5.54 -14.47
C LYS A 228 8.60 5.05 -14.10
N ALA A 229 9.15 4.10 -14.84
CA ALA A 229 10.50 3.59 -14.62
C ALA A 229 11.56 4.69 -14.76
N ASN A 230 11.47 5.53 -15.78
CA ASN A 230 12.38 6.67 -15.96
C ASN A 230 12.36 7.64 -14.76
N ARG A 231 11.18 7.86 -14.12
CA ARG A 231 11.12 8.69 -12.91
C ARG A 231 11.96 8.07 -11.78
N TYR A 232 11.92 6.75 -11.59
CA TYR A 232 12.74 6.07 -10.58
C TYR A 232 14.23 6.12 -10.94
N LEU A 233 14.59 5.95 -12.20
CA LEU A 233 16.00 6.05 -12.65
C LEU A 233 16.55 7.45 -12.41
N HIS A 234 15.79 8.48 -12.73
CA HIS A 234 16.20 9.86 -12.43
C HIS A 234 16.23 10.14 -10.92
N TYR A 235 15.25 9.62 -10.16
CA TYR A 235 15.24 9.76 -8.71
C TYR A 235 16.46 9.12 -8.05
N PHE A 236 16.90 7.97 -8.54
CA PHE A 236 18.12 7.29 -8.10
C PHE A 236 19.38 8.13 -8.32
N GLN A 237 19.41 8.97 -9.35
CA GLN A 237 20.52 9.88 -9.66
C GLN A 237 20.57 11.12 -8.75
N THR A 238 19.50 11.39 -8.00
CA THR A 238 19.46 12.53 -7.06
C THR A 238 19.99 12.12 -5.68
N ASP A 239 20.22 13.11 -4.82
CA ASP A 239 20.53 12.90 -3.40
C ASP A 239 19.29 12.72 -2.50
N LEU A 240 18.08 12.81 -3.08
CA LEU A 240 16.82 12.73 -2.34
C LEU A 240 16.63 11.40 -1.58
N PRO A 241 16.92 10.21 -2.14
CA PRO A 241 16.82 8.96 -1.40
C PRO A 241 17.70 8.97 -0.14
N GLN A 242 18.94 9.45 -0.27
CA GLN A 242 19.88 9.56 0.86
C GLN A 242 19.37 10.52 1.93
N ARG A 243 18.91 11.71 1.54
CA ARG A 243 18.41 12.70 2.48
C ARG A 243 17.14 12.29 3.20
N ARG A 244 16.27 11.59 2.49
CA ARG A 244 14.94 11.26 2.99
C ARG A 244 14.87 9.94 3.74
N PHE A 245 15.59 8.93 3.26
CA PHE A 245 15.48 7.55 3.76
C PHE A 245 16.79 7.01 4.35
N GLY A 246 17.84 7.83 4.35
CA GLY A 246 19.16 7.43 4.87
C GLY A 246 19.92 6.44 3.96
N THR A 247 19.48 6.26 2.72
CA THR A 247 20.07 5.33 1.77
C THR A 247 20.06 5.88 0.36
N ARG A 248 21.15 5.60 -0.39
CA ARG A 248 21.18 5.83 -1.85
C ARG A 248 20.62 4.62 -2.61
N TRP A 249 20.67 3.44 -2.01
CA TRP A 249 20.34 2.18 -2.66
C TRP A 249 18.94 1.74 -2.29
N PHE A 250 18.13 1.47 -3.30
CA PHE A 250 16.80 0.95 -3.11
C PHE A 250 16.41 0.02 -4.26
N ARG A 251 15.42 -0.81 -4.01
CA ARG A 251 14.73 -1.64 -5.01
C ARG A 251 13.37 -1.02 -5.32
N VAL A 252 12.84 -1.29 -6.51
CA VAL A 252 11.46 -0.97 -6.89
C VAL A 252 10.73 -2.27 -7.11
N LEU A 253 9.85 -2.62 -6.21
CA LEU A 253 9.07 -3.86 -6.22
C LEU A 253 7.76 -3.62 -6.97
N LEU A 254 7.65 -4.13 -8.19
CA LEU A 254 6.45 -4.09 -9.02
C LEU A 254 5.65 -5.36 -8.81
N ILE A 255 4.45 -5.25 -8.23
CA ILE A 255 3.54 -6.38 -8.04
C ILE A 255 2.37 -6.24 -9.00
N THR A 256 2.18 -7.21 -9.88
CA THR A 256 1.19 -7.12 -10.96
C THR A 256 0.17 -8.27 -10.95
N THR A 257 -0.76 -8.22 -11.90
CA THR A 257 -1.97 -9.07 -11.92
C THR A 257 -1.71 -10.53 -12.27
N SER A 258 -0.61 -10.85 -12.98
CA SER A 258 -0.29 -12.22 -13.39
C SER A 258 1.18 -12.38 -13.70
N ASP A 259 1.65 -13.62 -13.69
CA ASP A 259 3.03 -13.96 -14.09
C ASP A 259 3.33 -13.63 -15.55
N GLN A 260 2.34 -13.77 -16.44
CA GLN A 260 2.48 -13.35 -17.83
C GLN A 260 2.75 -11.85 -17.92
N ARG A 261 2.00 -11.03 -17.18
CA ARG A 261 2.22 -9.58 -17.16
C ARG A 261 3.54 -9.23 -16.49
N ALA A 262 3.93 -9.94 -15.43
CA ALA A 262 5.24 -9.76 -14.79
C ALA A 262 6.39 -9.99 -15.81
N THR A 263 6.29 -11.04 -16.63
CA THR A 263 7.26 -11.32 -17.69
C THR A 263 7.29 -10.21 -18.74
N HIS A 264 6.14 -9.71 -19.19
CA HIS A 264 6.08 -8.60 -20.15
C HIS A 264 6.67 -7.30 -19.57
N LEU A 265 6.41 -6.99 -18.29
CA LEU A 265 7.01 -5.85 -17.61
C LEU A 265 8.53 -6.00 -17.50
N TRP A 266 9.01 -7.19 -17.13
CA TRP A 266 10.43 -7.50 -17.06
C TRP A 266 11.11 -7.32 -18.43
N GLN A 267 10.56 -7.87 -19.51
CA GLN A 267 11.08 -7.69 -20.88
C GLN A 267 11.13 -6.21 -21.28
N THR A 268 10.10 -5.45 -20.93
CA THR A 268 10.03 -4.02 -21.22
C THR A 268 11.12 -3.26 -20.49
N LEU A 269 11.27 -3.49 -19.18
CA LEU A 269 12.20 -2.77 -18.34
C LEU A 269 13.64 -3.21 -18.56
N SER A 270 13.90 -4.47 -18.96
CA SER A 270 15.24 -4.96 -19.31
C SER A 270 15.84 -4.29 -20.56
N ARG A 271 15.00 -3.68 -21.42
CA ARG A 271 15.45 -2.84 -22.53
C ARG A 271 15.83 -1.42 -22.09
N LEU A 272 15.40 -1.00 -20.92
CA LEU A 272 15.59 0.35 -20.41
C LEU A 272 16.73 0.43 -19.38
N THR A 273 16.89 -0.60 -18.56
CA THR A 273 17.85 -0.63 -17.45
C THR A 273 18.24 -2.06 -17.11
N HIS A 274 19.32 -2.23 -16.33
CA HIS A 274 19.76 -3.51 -15.80
C HIS A 274 19.66 -3.60 -14.28
N SER A 275 18.99 -2.64 -13.64
CA SER A 275 18.97 -2.54 -12.17
C SER A 275 17.65 -2.01 -11.64
N LEU A 276 17.52 -1.93 -10.34
CA LEU A 276 16.45 -1.36 -9.51
C LEU A 276 15.15 -2.18 -9.46
N PHE A 277 14.64 -2.71 -10.60
CA PHE A 277 13.28 -3.24 -10.68
C PHE A 277 13.24 -4.75 -10.42
N TRP A 278 12.31 -5.13 -9.54
CA TRP A 278 11.97 -6.50 -9.18
C TRP A 278 10.48 -6.69 -9.39
N ILE A 279 10.11 -7.71 -10.13
CA ILE A 279 8.73 -7.84 -10.61
C ILE A 279 8.18 -9.20 -10.23
N THR A 280 6.96 -9.24 -9.71
CA THR A 280 6.25 -10.48 -9.38
C THR A 280 4.73 -10.30 -9.55
N SER A 281 3.96 -11.37 -9.36
CA SER A 281 2.50 -11.31 -9.38
C SER A 281 1.90 -11.25 -7.97
N PHE A 282 0.66 -10.72 -7.85
CA PHE A 282 -0.10 -10.79 -6.61
C PHE A 282 -0.31 -12.24 -6.14
N GLU A 283 -0.48 -13.18 -7.07
CA GLU A 283 -0.63 -14.60 -6.74
C GLU A 283 0.63 -15.14 -6.06
N ALA A 284 1.81 -14.80 -6.59
CA ALA A 284 3.08 -15.27 -6.04
C ALA A 284 3.31 -14.80 -4.60
N ILE A 285 3.03 -13.53 -4.28
CA ILE A 285 3.16 -13.04 -2.89
C ILE A 285 2.07 -13.56 -1.95
N HIS A 286 1.07 -14.26 -2.46
CA HIS A 286 0.06 -14.93 -1.63
C HIS A 286 0.45 -16.35 -1.21
N GLN A 287 1.51 -16.91 -1.75
CA GLN A 287 2.07 -18.19 -1.30
C GLN A 287 2.56 -18.08 0.14
N GLN A 288 2.53 -19.20 0.87
CA GLN A 288 2.77 -19.17 2.32
C GLN A 288 4.19 -18.74 2.69
N GLN A 289 5.19 -19.08 1.89
CA GLN A 289 6.63 -18.82 2.14
C GLN A 289 7.25 -17.96 1.02
N TRP A 290 6.52 -16.96 0.54
CA TRP A 290 6.96 -16.16 -0.59
C TRP A 290 8.23 -15.32 -0.30
N LEU A 291 8.50 -14.98 0.95
CA LEU A 291 9.63 -14.11 1.32
C LEU A 291 10.97 -14.72 0.89
N ASP A 292 11.13 -16.03 1.14
CA ASP A 292 12.34 -16.78 0.82
C ASP A 292 12.28 -17.46 -0.55
N ALA A 293 11.10 -17.52 -1.17
CA ALA A 293 10.91 -18.20 -2.44
C ALA A 293 11.44 -17.36 -3.63
N PRO A 294 11.98 -18.01 -4.67
CA PRO A 294 12.45 -17.35 -5.88
C PRO A 294 11.26 -16.97 -6.78
N ILE A 295 10.52 -15.93 -6.39
CA ILE A 295 9.31 -15.47 -7.12
C ILE A 295 9.52 -14.18 -7.91
N TRP A 296 10.67 -13.51 -7.76
CA TRP A 296 10.93 -12.20 -8.34
C TRP A 296 11.75 -12.28 -9.63
N LEU A 297 11.25 -11.69 -10.70
CA LEU A 297 12.02 -11.39 -11.91
C LEU A 297 12.82 -10.12 -11.66
N LYS A 298 14.14 -10.23 -11.56
CA LYS A 298 15.05 -9.10 -11.35
C LYS A 298 15.53 -8.59 -12.71
N VAL A 299 15.33 -7.32 -13.00
CA VAL A 299 15.79 -6.70 -14.24
C VAL A 299 17.31 -6.76 -14.32
N GLY A 300 17.85 -7.16 -15.49
CA GLY A 300 19.28 -7.38 -15.71
C GLY A 300 19.80 -8.76 -15.26
N HIS A 301 18.94 -9.64 -14.77
CA HIS A 301 19.32 -11.00 -14.36
C HIS A 301 18.32 -12.03 -14.89
N ASP A 302 18.83 -13.22 -15.20
CA ASP A 302 18.01 -14.33 -15.64
C ASP A 302 17.40 -15.09 -14.44
N GLY A 303 16.27 -15.76 -14.72
CA GLY A 303 15.58 -16.58 -13.73
C GLY A 303 14.79 -15.77 -12.70
N ARG A 304 14.38 -16.48 -11.64
CA ARG A 304 13.65 -15.90 -10.52
C ARG A 304 14.53 -15.86 -9.28
N HIS A 305 14.38 -14.81 -8.51
CA HIS A 305 15.19 -14.52 -7.33
C HIS A 305 14.32 -14.45 -6.08
N SER A 306 14.89 -14.75 -4.93
CA SER A 306 14.30 -14.47 -3.63
C SER A 306 14.53 -13.01 -3.24
N LEU A 307 13.57 -12.38 -2.57
CA LEU A 307 13.73 -11.01 -2.09
C LEU A 307 14.84 -10.92 -1.03
N VAL A 308 15.01 -11.96 -0.21
CA VAL A 308 15.85 -11.94 1.00
C VAL A 308 17.04 -12.89 0.95
N ASN A 309 17.01 -13.96 0.15
CA ASN A 309 18.06 -14.97 0.04
C ASN A 309 18.96 -14.74 -1.20
N GLU A 310 19.24 -13.50 -1.55
CA GLU A 310 20.36 -13.27 -2.45
C GLU A 310 21.64 -13.77 -1.72
N ARG A 311 22.22 -14.86 -2.21
CA ARG A 311 23.61 -15.19 -1.85
C ARG A 311 24.39 -13.90 -2.04
N GLN A 312 24.98 -13.39 -0.97
CA GLN A 312 25.81 -12.19 -1.01
C GLN A 312 26.88 -12.41 -2.07
N GLY A 313 26.57 -12.04 -3.30
CA GLY A 313 27.57 -11.77 -4.29
C GLY A 313 28.29 -10.51 -3.80
N LEU A 314 29.42 -10.71 -3.15
CA LEU A 314 30.46 -9.72 -2.98
C LEU A 314 30.79 -9.19 -4.39
N GLY A 315 30.08 -8.16 -4.87
CA GLY A 315 30.29 -7.70 -6.24
C GLY A 315 29.50 -6.51 -6.74
N ASP A 316 28.59 -5.91 -6.01
CA ASP A 316 28.01 -4.62 -6.45
C ASP A 316 28.69 -3.42 -5.76
N ARG A 317 30.03 -3.39 -5.85
CA ARG A 317 30.83 -2.18 -5.70
C ARG A 317 31.23 -1.75 -7.11
N GLY A 318 30.46 -0.87 -7.69
CA GLY A 318 30.75 -0.18 -8.91
C GLY A 318 29.93 1.10 -8.97
#